data_28913bfd5d39074b02547f4cf2c9cc00
#
_entry.id   28913bfd5d39074b02547f4cf2c9cc00
#
_cell.length_a   1.000
_cell.length_b   1.000
_cell.length_c   1.000
_cell.angle_alpha   90.00
_cell.angle_beta   90.00
_cell.angle_gamma   90.00
#
_symmetry.space_group_name_H-M   'P 1'
#
loop_
_entity.id
_entity.type
_entity.pdbx_description
1 polymer ?
#
loop_
_entity_poly.entity_id
_entity_poly.type
_entity_poly.pdbx_seq_one_letter_code
_entity_poly.pdbx_strand_id
1 'polypeptide(L)'
;REFYVRSQIANLTDVEYIKDTSLDFCKKQNLKSAMVKSIGLLQNSSYDEISQVINDSLRLGMNNDEGYDWKKDFEERFKPRFRNPISTGWDLIDNISKGGLGQKELGVVIAPTGAGKSMVLVHLGTQALKAGKTVVHYTLELQDTVIASRYDSCLTKVPLGNLMSFKEKIYEEVQDIEGRLIVKE
;
A
#
# COMPACT_ATOMS: atom_id res chain seq x y z
N ARG A 1 12.37 -43.67 25.56
CA ARG A 1 11.27 -44.21 24.71
C ARG A 1 9.87 -43.76 25.16
N GLU A 2 9.63 -43.56 26.47
CA GLU A 2 8.33 -43.09 26.99
C GLU A 2 8.05 -41.59 26.70
N PHE A 3 9.06 -40.76 26.59
CA PHE A 3 8.90 -39.33 26.26
C PHE A 3 8.43 -39.10 24.84
N TYR A 4 8.78 -39.99 23.90
CA TYR A 4 8.41 -39.89 22.49
C TYR A 4 6.94 -40.28 22.21
N VAL A 5 6.38 -41.15 23.04
CA VAL A 5 4.99 -41.65 22.86
C VAL A 5 3.96 -40.66 23.45
N ARG A 6 4.33 -39.89 24.49
CA ARG A 6 3.44 -38.84 25.04
C ARG A 6 3.28 -37.61 24.13
N SER A 7 4.23 -37.34 23.22
CA SER A 7 4.12 -36.19 22.28
C SER A 7 3.18 -36.48 21.11
N GLN A 8 2.75 -37.71 20.88
CA GLN A 8 1.83 -38.06 19.77
C GLN A 8 0.35 -38.09 20.16
N ILE A 9 0.00 -37.87 21.42
CA ILE A 9 -1.40 -37.90 21.90
C ILE A 9 -1.89 -36.50 22.31
N ALA A 10 -1.08 -35.46 22.11
CA ALA A 10 -1.57 -34.09 22.23
C ALA A 10 -2.55 -33.81 21.08
N ASN A 11 -3.82 -33.60 21.40
CA ASN A 11 -4.82 -33.16 20.44
C ASN A 11 -4.28 -31.98 19.63
N LEU A 12 -4.50 -31.95 18.33
CA LEU A 12 -4.08 -30.85 17.43
C LEU A 12 -4.49 -29.47 17.96
N THR A 13 -5.59 -29.37 18.67
CA THR A 13 -6.06 -28.18 19.39
C THR A 13 -5.12 -27.70 20.49
N ASP A 14 -4.46 -28.61 21.21
CA ASP A 14 -3.51 -28.25 22.28
C ASP A 14 -2.21 -27.68 21.70
N VAL A 15 -1.77 -28.18 20.56
CA VAL A 15 -0.57 -27.68 19.87
C VAL A 15 -0.79 -26.26 19.35
N GLU A 16 -1.94 -25.99 18.77
CA GLU A 16 -2.30 -24.66 18.24
C GLU A 16 -2.43 -23.65 19.41
N TYR A 17 -3.12 -24.03 20.48
CA TYR A 17 -3.23 -23.23 21.69
C TYR A 17 -1.86 -22.93 22.35
N ILE A 18 -0.97 -23.93 22.44
CA ILE A 18 0.38 -23.73 22.95
C ILE A 18 1.19 -22.80 22.06
N LYS A 19 1.07 -22.95 20.73
CA LYS A 19 1.74 -22.11 19.74
C LYS A 19 1.29 -20.65 19.87
N ASP A 20 -0.02 -20.40 19.92
CA ASP A 20 -0.59 -19.07 20.06
C ASP A 20 -0.24 -18.41 21.39
N THR A 21 -0.33 -19.15 22.48
CA THR A 21 0.01 -18.67 23.83
C THR A 21 1.50 -18.35 23.94
N SER A 22 2.37 -19.19 23.36
CA SER A 22 3.81 -18.97 23.31
C SER A 22 4.17 -17.76 22.47
N LEU A 23 3.50 -17.56 21.32
CA LEU A 23 3.67 -16.42 20.42
C LEU A 23 3.24 -15.12 21.11
N ASP A 24 2.11 -15.12 21.80
CA ASP A 24 1.62 -13.97 22.57
C ASP A 24 2.58 -13.61 23.71
N PHE A 25 3.09 -14.62 24.42
CA PHE A 25 4.12 -14.41 25.44
C PHE A 25 5.40 -13.79 24.85
N CYS A 26 5.90 -14.32 23.74
CA CYS A 26 7.09 -13.77 23.06
C CYS A 26 6.88 -12.33 22.60
N LYS A 27 5.70 -12.00 22.04
CA LYS A 27 5.32 -10.63 21.66
C LYS A 27 5.35 -9.69 22.86
N LYS A 28 4.73 -10.08 23.97
CA LYS A 28 4.70 -9.29 25.20
C LYS A 28 6.10 -9.03 25.76
N GLN A 29 6.95 -10.07 25.81
CA GLN A 29 8.32 -9.93 26.29
C GLN A 29 9.18 -9.03 25.39
N ASN A 30 9.01 -9.16 24.07
CA ASN A 30 9.77 -8.37 23.13
C ASN A 30 9.36 -6.89 23.18
N LEU A 31 8.05 -6.61 23.26
CA LEU A 31 7.55 -5.26 23.43
C LEU A 31 8.01 -4.64 24.75
N LYS A 32 7.99 -5.42 25.84
CA LYS A 32 8.51 -4.97 27.14
C LYS A 32 10.00 -4.62 27.06
N SER A 33 10.81 -5.45 26.41
CA SER A 33 12.24 -5.19 26.19
C SER A 33 12.47 -3.94 25.33
N ALA A 34 11.67 -3.74 24.29
CA ALA A 34 11.73 -2.55 23.45
C ALA A 34 11.40 -1.27 24.24
N MET A 35 10.37 -1.30 25.07
CA MET A 35 10.01 -0.19 25.95
C MET A 35 11.13 0.16 26.94
N VAL A 36 11.76 -0.84 27.54
CA VAL A 36 12.90 -0.61 28.45
C VAL A 36 14.08 0.03 27.72
N LYS A 37 14.41 -0.46 26.50
CA LYS A 37 15.45 0.17 25.65
C LYS A 37 15.09 1.61 25.27
N SER A 38 13.83 1.86 24.97
CA SER A 38 13.34 3.19 24.59
C SER A 38 13.50 4.21 25.72
N ILE A 39 13.43 3.81 26.99
CA ILE A 39 13.68 4.70 28.13
C ILE A 39 15.12 5.24 28.10
N GLY A 40 16.09 4.38 27.81
CA GLY A 40 17.50 4.81 27.68
C GLY A 40 17.72 5.75 26.47
N LEU A 41 17.06 5.50 25.37
CA LEU A 41 17.13 6.32 24.15
C LEU A 41 16.43 7.68 24.32
N LEU A 42 15.40 7.75 25.15
CA LEU A 42 14.69 8.99 25.51
C LEU A 42 15.65 10.00 26.19
N GLN A 43 16.56 9.53 27.03
CA GLN A 43 17.55 10.40 27.68
C GLN A 43 18.50 11.07 26.69
N ASN A 44 18.70 10.45 25.52
CA ASN A 44 19.57 10.95 24.46
C ASN A 44 18.77 11.66 23.33
N SER A 45 17.46 11.85 23.48
CA SER A 45 16.55 12.45 22.48
C SER A 45 16.58 11.76 21.11
N SER A 46 16.89 10.44 21.06
CA SER A 46 16.98 9.63 19.83
C SER A 46 15.61 9.11 19.41
N TYR A 47 14.70 9.99 18.99
CA TYR A 47 13.29 9.63 18.68
C TYR A 47 13.16 8.65 17.50
N ASP A 48 14.01 8.76 16.49
CA ASP A 48 13.98 7.86 15.33
C ASP A 48 14.36 6.42 15.71
N GLU A 49 15.38 6.27 16.55
CA GLU A 49 15.80 4.97 17.07
C GLU A 49 14.72 4.35 17.98
N ILE A 50 14.03 5.15 18.78
CA ILE A 50 12.88 4.70 19.59
C ILE A 50 11.77 4.16 18.68
N SER A 51 11.44 4.92 17.64
CA SER A 51 10.41 4.52 16.68
C SER A 51 10.78 3.20 15.99
N GLN A 52 12.04 3.05 15.60
CA GLN A 52 12.54 1.83 14.97
C GLN A 52 12.48 0.63 15.91
N VAL A 53 12.98 0.75 17.14
CA VAL A 53 12.99 -0.33 18.14
C VAL A 53 11.57 -0.79 18.48
N ILE A 54 10.62 0.14 18.63
CA ILE A 54 9.21 -0.19 18.90
C ILE A 54 8.59 -0.87 17.68
N ASN A 55 8.77 -0.34 16.47
CA ASN A 55 8.22 -0.91 15.25
C ASN A 55 8.76 -2.32 14.98
N ASP A 56 10.05 -2.55 15.18
CA ASP A 56 10.65 -3.88 15.01
C ASP A 56 10.10 -4.88 16.01
N SER A 57 9.84 -4.44 17.26
CA SER A 57 9.25 -5.31 18.30
C SER A 57 7.78 -5.66 18.00
N LEU A 58 7.03 -4.76 17.37
CA LEU A 58 5.65 -4.99 16.94
C LEU A 58 5.57 -5.92 15.71
N ARG A 59 6.58 -5.88 14.84
CA ARG A 59 6.68 -6.79 13.67
C ARG A 59 6.94 -8.24 14.05
N LEU A 60 7.54 -8.52 15.18
CA LEU A 60 7.72 -9.87 15.69
C LEU A 60 6.36 -10.52 15.98
N GLY A 61 5.96 -11.41 15.07
CA GLY A 61 4.67 -12.12 15.12
C GLY A 61 3.52 -11.43 14.39
N MET A 62 3.74 -10.37 13.64
CA MET A 62 2.86 -9.97 12.56
C MET A 62 3.19 -10.84 11.36
N ASN A 63 2.30 -11.78 11.11
CA ASN A 63 2.23 -12.66 9.96
C ASN A 63 3.50 -13.50 9.67
N ASN A 64 3.49 -14.70 10.19
CA ASN A 64 3.84 -15.81 9.33
C ASN A 64 2.69 -15.94 8.32
N ASP A 65 2.62 -15.03 7.34
CA ASP A 65 1.89 -15.30 6.12
C ASP A 65 2.71 -16.40 5.42
N GLU A 66 2.37 -17.66 5.74
CA GLU A 66 2.98 -18.83 5.11
C GLU A 66 2.64 -18.86 3.62
N GLY A 67 1.92 -17.84 3.15
CA GLY A 67 1.39 -17.77 1.81
C GLY A 67 0.18 -18.67 1.63
N TYR A 68 -0.18 -18.87 0.37
CA TYR A 68 -1.33 -19.69 -0.01
C TYR A 68 -0.91 -21.17 -0.09
N ASP A 69 -1.45 -22.02 0.80
CA ASP A 69 -1.24 -23.48 0.74
C ASP A 69 -2.16 -24.08 -0.33
N TRP A 70 -1.56 -24.51 -1.42
CA TRP A 70 -2.29 -25.02 -2.59
C TRP A 70 -3.25 -26.16 -2.27
N LYS A 71 -2.95 -26.99 -1.28
CA LYS A 71 -3.81 -28.12 -0.88
C LYS A 71 -4.82 -27.73 0.17
N LYS A 72 -4.41 -26.98 1.21
CA LYS A 72 -5.28 -26.60 2.34
C LYS A 72 -6.33 -25.59 1.91
N ASP A 73 -5.93 -24.61 1.08
CA ASP A 73 -6.77 -23.50 0.66
C ASP A 73 -7.51 -23.79 -0.66
N PHE A 74 -7.80 -25.06 -0.92
CA PHE A 74 -8.41 -25.50 -2.18
C PHE A 74 -9.70 -24.74 -2.50
N GLU A 75 -10.61 -24.63 -1.56
CA GLU A 75 -11.92 -23.98 -1.74
C GLU A 75 -11.82 -22.47 -2.00
N GLU A 76 -10.77 -21.81 -1.48
CA GLU A 76 -10.57 -20.38 -1.69
C GLU A 76 -10.40 -19.99 -3.17
N ARG A 77 -9.95 -20.92 -4.01
CA ARG A 77 -9.77 -20.71 -5.45
C ARG A 77 -11.07 -20.58 -6.21
N PHE A 78 -12.13 -21.20 -5.70
CA PHE A 78 -13.44 -21.26 -6.36
C PHE A 78 -14.42 -20.21 -5.82
N LYS A 79 -14.00 -19.43 -4.81
CA LYS A 79 -14.80 -18.29 -4.35
C LYS A 79 -14.87 -17.22 -5.45
N PRO A 80 -16.05 -16.65 -5.71
CA PRO A 80 -16.20 -15.59 -6.69
C PRO A 80 -15.32 -14.41 -6.31
N ARG A 81 -14.43 -14.00 -7.21
CA ARG A 81 -13.54 -12.85 -7.04
C ARG A 81 -14.07 -11.71 -7.91
N PHE A 82 -14.50 -10.64 -7.27
CA PHE A 82 -14.89 -9.42 -7.96
C PHE A 82 -13.63 -8.59 -8.25
N ARG A 83 -13.32 -8.48 -9.56
CA ARG A 83 -12.27 -7.58 -10.02
C ARG A 83 -12.87 -6.19 -10.14
N ASN A 84 -12.67 -5.30 -9.18
CA ASN A 84 -13.09 -3.91 -9.24
C ASN A 84 -12.01 -3.06 -9.93
N PRO A 85 -11.92 -3.03 -11.27
CA PRO A 85 -10.87 -2.32 -11.97
C PRO A 85 -11.11 -0.82 -11.89
N ILE A 86 -10.02 -0.07 -11.97
CA ILE A 86 -10.04 1.38 -12.15
C ILE A 86 -9.86 1.63 -13.64
N SER A 87 -10.83 2.31 -14.25
CA SER A 87 -10.77 2.70 -15.67
C SER A 87 -9.52 3.52 -15.96
N THR A 88 -8.91 3.27 -17.11
CA THR A 88 -7.79 4.08 -17.61
C THR A 88 -8.27 5.40 -18.23
N GLY A 89 -9.58 5.52 -18.48
CA GLY A 89 -10.16 6.65 -19.20
C GLY A 89 -9.96 6.59 -20.72
N TRP A 90 -9.45 5.46 -21.22
CA TRP A 90 -9.32 5.18 -22.66
C TRP A 90 -10.10 3.90 -23.00
N ASP A 91 -11.18 4.04 -23.73
CA ASP A 91 -12.10 2.94 -24.06
C ASP A 91 -11.38 1.73 -24.68
N LEU A 92 -10.42 1.97 -25.57
CA LEU A 92 -9.66 0.90 -26.21
C LEU A 92 -8.88 0.07 -25.18
N ILE A 93 -8.21 0.75 -24.25
CA ILE A 93 -7.40 0.09 -23.20
C ILE A 93 -8.33 -0.62 -22.23
N ASP A 94 -9.40 0.02 -21.82
CA ASP A 94 -10.38 -0.55 -20.89
C ASP A 94 -11.07 -1.78 -21.49
N ASN A 95 -11.37 -1.78 -22.77
CA ASN A 95 -11.91 -2.96 -23.46
C ASN A 95 -10.93 -4.14 -23.46
N ILE A 96 -9.65 -3.88 -23.74
CA ILE A 96 -8.60 -4.93 -23.75
C ILE A 96 -8.34 -5.44 -22.31
N SER A 97 -8.27 -4.54 -21.34
CA SER A 97 -7.98 -4.83 -19.94
C SER A 97 -9.22 -5.21 -19.12
N LYS A 98 -10.40 -5.34 -19.75
CA LYS A 98 -11.67 -5.63 -19.06
C LYS A 98 -11.99 -4.63 -17.95
N GLY A 99 -11.95 -3.33 -18.29
CA GLY A 99 -12.36 -2.22 -17.44
C GLY A 99 -11.21 -1.46 -16.77
N GLY A 100 -9.96 -1.69 -17.17
CA GLY A 100 -8.81 -0.98 -16.63
C GLY A 100 -7.93 -1.82 -15.70
N LEU A 101 -7.27 -1.21 -14.72
CA LEU A 101 -6.32 -1.85 -13.81
C LEU A 101 -7.01 -2.31 -12.53
N GLY A 102 -6.93 -3.60 -12.22
CA GLY A 102 -7.52 -4.20 -11.03
C GLY A 102 -6.55 -4.25 -9.84
N GLN A 103 -7.09 -4.66 -8.70
CA GLN A 103 -6.29 -4.84 -7.48
C GLN A 103 -5.20 -5.91 -7.69
N LYS A 104 -3.98 -5.64 -7.23
CA LYS A 104 -2.78 -6.51 -7.37
C LYS A 104 -2.31 -6.69 -8.82
N GLU A 105 -2.77 -5.87 -9.74
CA GLU A 105 -2.27 -5.86 -11.12
C GLU A 105 -1.20 -4.78 -11.31
N LEU A 106 -0.25 -5.04 -12.20
CA LEU A 106 0.81 -4.12 -12.57
C LEU A 106 0.62 -3.65 -14.01
N GLY A 107 0.51 -2.34 -14.19
CA GLY A 107 0.57 -1.70 -15.50
C GLY A 107 1.95 -1.09 -15.76
N VAL A 108 2.53 -1.32 -16.94
CA VAL A 108 3.82 -0.75 -17.32
C VAL A 108 3.68 0.07 -18.60
N VAL A 109 4.12 1.33 -18.54
CA VAL A 109 4.11 2.25 -19.70
C VAL A 109 5.52 2.34 -20.27
N ILE A 110 5.69 1.89 -21.51
CA ILE A 110 6.97 1.93 -22.23
C ILE A 110 6.86 2.86 -23.43
N ALA A 111 7.73 3.86 -23.48
CA ALA A 111 7.80 4.79 -24.60
C ALA A 111 9.18 5.48 -24.65
N PRO A 112 9.60 6.03 -25.80
CA PRO A 112 10.83 6.83 -25.89
C PRO A 112 10.81 8.05 -24.98
N THR A 113 11.98 8.64 -24.76
CA THR A 113 12.11 9.91 -24.02
C THR A 113 11.31 11.01 -24.72
N GLY A 114 10.60 11.83 -23.95
CA GLY A 114 9.75 12.92 -24.48
C GLY A 114 8.37 12.50 -25.00
N ALA A 115 8.07 11.20 -25.11
CA ALA A 115 6.79 10.70 -25.62
C ALA A 115 5.61 10.81 -24.63
N GLY A 116 5.83 11.37 -23.44
CA GLY A 116 4.74 11.63 -22.48
C GLY A 116 4.47 10.55 -21.44
N LYS A 117 5.42 9.62 -21.17
CA LYS A 117 5.26 8.57 -20.14
C LYS A 117 4.73 9.10 -18.81
N SER A 118 5.37 10.15 -18.29
CA SER A 118 4.96 10.75 -17.01
C SER A 118 3.56 11.38 -17.08
N MET A 119 3.14 11.87 -18.25
CA MET A 119 1.77 12.39 -18.42
C MET A 119 0.74 11.27 -18.46
N VAL A 120 1.08 10.11 -19.00
CA VAL A 120 0.23 8.91 -18.93
C VAL A 120 0.02 8.49 -17.49
N LEU A 121 1.08 8.46 -16.65
CA LEU A 121 0.96 8.13 -15.22
C LEU A 121 0.07 9.15 -14.48
N VAL A 122 0.23 10.45 -14.76
CA VAL A 122 -0.62 11.50 -14.21
C VAL A 122 -2.08 11.30 -14.64
N HIS A 123 -2.32 10.96 -15.91
CA HIS A 123 -3.67 10.69 -16.41
C HIS A 123 -4.31 9.50 -15.70
N LEU A 124 -3.60 8.37 -15.60
CA LEU A 124 -4.10 7.19 -14.89
C LEU A 124 -4.39 7.48 -13.40
N GLY A 125 -3.48 8.21 -12.74
CA GLY A 125 -3.69 8.66 -11.37
C GLY A 125 -4.92 9.58 -11.25
N THR A 126 -5.13 10.46 -12.23
CA THR A 126 -6.31 11.34 -12.29
C THR A 126 -7.61 10.54 -12.40
N GLN A 127 -7.65 9.48 -13.22
CA GLN A 127 -8.82 8.60 -13.29
C GLN A 127 -9.09 7.90 -11.96
N ALA A 128 -8.05 7.44 -11.28
CA ALA A 128 -8.18 6.84 -9.96
C ALA A 128 -8.69 7.84 -8.91
N LEU A 129 -8.23 9.09 -8.93
CA LEU A 129 -8.73 10.16 -8.06
C LEU A 129 -10.22 10.42 -8.29
N LYS A 130 -10.65 10.52 -9.55
CA LYS A 130 -12.06 10.67 -9.93
C LYS A 130 -12.93 9.50 -9.47
N ALA A 131 -12.35 8.30 -9.37
CA ALA A 131 -13.00 7.11 -8.82
C ALA A 131 -12.94 7.03 -7.28
N GLY A 132 -12.60 8.13 -6.57
CA GLY A 132 -12.53 8.20 -5.11
C GLY A 132 -11.37 7.41 -4.49
N LYS A 133 -10.30 7.11 -5.25
CA LYS A 133 -9.18 6.29 -4.74
C LYS A 133 -8.04 7.15 -4.21
N THR A 134 -7.27 6.57 -3.28
CA THR A 134 -6.00 7.17 -2.85
C THR A 134 -4.91 6.79 -3.84
N VAL A 135 -4.24 7.80 -4.40
CA VAL A 135 -3.12 7.67 -5.33
C VAL A 135 -1.84 8.08 -4.62
N VAL A 136 -0.83 7.22 -4.67
CA VAL A 136 0.54 7.56 -4.26
C VAL A 136 1.39 7.59 -5.52
N HIS A 137 1.91 8.76 -5.87
CA HIS A 137 2.77 8.97 -7.02
C HIS A 137 4.21 9.17 -6.56
N TYR A 138 5.07 8.19 -6.84
CA TYR A 138 6.52 8.35 -6.62
C TYR A 138 7.17 8.95 -7.86
N THR A 139 8.01 9.96 -7.67
CA THR A 139 8.80 10.59 -8.73
C THR A 139 10.29 10.56 -8.38
N LEU A 140 11.15 10.23 -9.36
CA LEU A 140 12.60 10.20 -9.22
C LEU A 140 13.30 11.25 -10.09
N GLU A 141 12.54 11.96 -10.94
CA GLU A 141 13.10 12.91 -11.90
C GLU A 141 12.58 14.34 -11.68
N LEU A 142 11.38 14.50 -11.14
CA LEU A 142 10.70 15.79 -11.05
C LEU A 142 10.27 16.05 -9.60
N GLN A 143 10.34 17.31 -9.22
CA GLN A 143 9.83 17.76 -7.92
C GLN A 143 8.34 17.45 -7.75
N ASP A 144 7.94 17.18 -6.53
CA ASP A 144 6.57 16.85 -6.14
C ASP A 144 5.57 17.94 -6.59
N THR A 145 5.92 19.22 -6.44
CA THR A 145 5.12 20.37 -6.87
C THR A 145 4.90 20.41 -8.41
N VAL A 146 5.89 20.00 -9.20
CA VAL A 146 5.78 19.90 -10.65
C VAL A 146 4.82 18.78 -11.04
N ILE A 147 4.88 17.64 -10.37
CA ILE A 147 3.93 16.55 -10.56
C ILE A 147 2.53 16.99 -10.16
N ALA A 148 2.36 17.63 -8.99
CA ALA A 148 1.08 18.15 -8.52
C ALA A 148 0.45 19.11 -9.54
N SER A 149 1.22 20.05 -10.08
CA SER A 149 0.76 20.96 -11.14
C SER A 149 0.27 20.24 -12.42
N ARG A 150 0.87 19.09 -12.75
CA ARG A 150 0.39 18.27 -13.88
C ARG A 150 -0.95 17.61 -13.58
N TYR A 151 -1.18 17.19 -12.31
CA TYR A 151 -2.48 16.71 -11.87
C TYR A 151 -3.53 17.82 -11.94
N ASP A 152 -3.22 19.05 -11.48
CA ASP A 152 -4.11 20.19 -11.58
C ASP A 152 -4.51 20.45 -13.04
N SER A 153 -3.54 20.50 -13.95
CA SER A 153 -3.79 20.67 -15.38
C SER A 153 -4.61 19.52 -15.98
N CYS A 154 -4.37 18.30 -15.56
CA CYS A 154 -5.10 17.12 -16.06
C CYS A 154 -6.55 17.10 -15.58
N LEU A 155 -6.80 17.46 -14.33
CA LEU A 155 -8.12 17.54 -13.72
C LEU A 155 -8.96 18.65 -14.32
N THR A 156 -8.45 19.89 -14.30
CA THR A 156 -9.17 21.11 -14.62
C THR A 156 -9.15 21.48 -16.11
N LYS A 157 -8.32 20.78 -16.91
CA LYS A 157 -8.06 21.10 -18.33
C LYS A 157 -7.43 22.49 -18.55
N VAL A 158 -6.92 23.12 -17.50
CA VAL A 158 -6.17 24.37 -17.58
C VAL A 158 -4.74 24.05 -18.05
N PRO A 159 -4.23 24.71 -19.11
CA PRO A 159 -2.85 24.52 -19.54
C PRO A 159 -1.84 24.86 -18.43
N LEU A 160 -0.75 24.07 -18.34
CA LEU A 160 0.28 24.24 -17.30
C LEU A 160 0.80 25.66 -17.15
N GLY A 161 0.98 26.38 -18.27
CA GLY A 161 1.45 27.77 -18.26
C GLY A 161 0.45 28.79 -17.70
N ASN A 162 -0.81 28.39 -17.54
CA ASN A 162 -1.89 29.28 -17.10
C ASN A 162 -2.41 28.97 -15.69
N LEU A 163 -1.89 27.96 -15.00
CA LEU A 163 -2.39 27.51 -13.71
C LEU A 163 -2.47 28.65 -12.69
N MET A 164 -1.46 29.52 -12.65
CA MET A 164 -1.43 30.65 -11.72
C MET A 164 -2.62 31.60 -11.91
N SER A 165 -3.05 31.84 -13.15
CA SER A 165 -4.18 32.73 -13.46
C SER A 165 -5.54 32.11 -13.12
N PHE A 166 -5.60 30.80 -12.91
CA PHE A 166 -6.84 30.06 -12.61
C PHE A 166 -6.80 29.39 -11.24
N LYS A 167 -5.97 29.90 -10.32
CA LYS A 167 -5.74 29.29 -9.02
C LYS A 167 -7.02 29.01 -8.22
N GLU A 168 -7.94 29.96 -8.16
CA GLU A 168 -9.20 29.82 -7.43
C GLU A 168 -10.08 28.73 -8.01
N LYS A 169 -10.25 28.71 -9.33
CA LYS A 169 -10.99 27.66 -10.03
C LYS A 169 -10.38 26.28 -9.78
N ILE A 170 -9.05 26.17 -9.87
CA ILE A 170 -8.33 24.92 -9.61
C ILE A 170 -8.57 24.44 -8.17
N TYR A 171 -8.49 25.36 -7.22
CA TYR A 171 -8.73 25.06 -5.82
C TYR A 171 -10.13 24.47 -5.59
N GLU A 172 -11.17 25.09 -6.16
CA GLU A 172 -12.56 24.61 -6.07
C GLU A 172 -12.70 23.20 -6.67
N GLU A 173 -12.24 23.00 -7.93
CA GLU A 173 -12.34 21.70 -8.61
C GLU A 173 -11.55 20.59 -7.89
N VAL A 174 -10.41 20.90 -7.27
CA VAL A 174 -9.60 19.93 -6.51
C VAL A 174 -10.28 19.54 -5.19
N GLN A 175 -10.97 20.48 -4.53
CA GLN A 175 -11.71 20.19 -3.28
C GLN A 175 -12.92 19.28 -3.52
N ASP A 176 -13.51 19.31 -4.71
CA ASP A 176 -14.64 18.45 -5.08
C ASP A 176 -14.24 17.00 -5.38
N ILE A 177 -12.94 16.70 -5.47
CA ILE A 177 -12.45 15.34 -5.71
C ILE A 177 -12.43 14.54 -4.40
N GLU A 178 -13.17 13.43 -4.38
CA GLU A 178 -13.18 12.51 -3.22
C GLU A 178 -11.84 11.76 -3.05
N GLY A 179 -11.12 11.54 -4.13
CA GLY A 179 -9.83 10.85 -4.13
C GLY A 179 -8.72 11.66 -3.47
N ARG A 180 -7.71 10.98 -2.93
CA ARG A 180 -6.56 11.59 -2.27
C ARG A 180 -5.28 11.37 -3.07
N LEU A 181 -4.54 12.43 -3.39
CA LEU A 181 -3.23 12.38 -4.02
C LEU A 181 -2.12 12.59 -2.97
N ILE A 182 -1.11 11.72 -3.01
CA ILE A 182 0.14 11.87 -2.27
C ILE A 182 1.27 11.76 -3.29
N VAL A 183 2.08 12.80 -3.44
CA VAL A 183 3.29 12.79 -4.27
C VAL A 183 4.50 12.67 -3.37
N LYS A 184 5.45 11.80 -3.73
CA LYS A 184 6.71 11.59 -3.01
C LYS A 184 7.89 11.56 -3.96
N GLU A 185 8.95 12.25 -3.61
CA GLU A 185 10.29 12.12 -4.18
C GLU A 185 11.06 10.99 -3.54
#